data_6d6710f2d21ded5d531f5684893f5da1
#
_entry.id   6d6710f2d21ded5d531f5684893f5da1
#
_cell.length_a   1.000
_cell.length_b   1.000
_cell.length_c   1.000
_cell.angle_alpha   90.00
_cell.angle_beta   90.00
_cell.angle_gamma   90.00
#
_symmetry.space_group_name_H-M   'P 1'
#
loop_
_entity.id
_entity.type
_entity.pdbx_description
1 polymer ?
#
loop_
_entity_poly.entity_id
_entity_poly.type
_entity_poly.pdbx_seq_one_letter_code
_entity_poly.pdbx_strand_id
1 'polypeptide(L)'
;ALWLEPESAAAAHMFGFLWAVALTGVSLALPRWIGKVVYGLSFYFFAIFAAVQSGYYAVFGRMMWLGDLRYAGEGGAFMHDVLRGFSTEWWIATVALMVLGCAGCFLVPRGARPGRLRAACLMAALAAAVGLFAYPQAMFRADANGWGYQSEYRRAMSREGAYTTLYDAHKLYEVCGIYQTTVKDLWEHNLYPKTPMYRRQVMHRAAELEEWFQSRPAHEDNEMTGLFEGKNVVLVLMESMD
;
A
#
# COMPACT_ATOMS: atom_id res chain seq x y z
N ALA A 1 13.81 -2.99 -14.58
CA ALA A 1 13.18 -4.26 -14.23
C ALA A 1 13.45 -4.49 -12.75
N LEU A 2 12.41 -4.38 -11.94
CA LEU A 2 12.43 -4.81 -10.52
C LEU A 2 12.65 -6.33 -10.53
N TRP A 3 13.84 -6.76 -10.14
CA TRP A 3 14.13 -8.17 -9.90
C TRP A 3 13.47 -8.53 -8.57
N LEU A 4 12.21 -8.91 -8.66
CA LEU A 4 11.49 -9.47 -7.51
C LEU A 4 12.07 -10.86 -7.22
N GLU A 5 12.31 -11.18 -5.97
CA GLU A 5 12.55 -12.55 -5.59
C GLU A 5 11.36 -13.40 -6.07
N PRO A 6 11.57 -14.60 -6.63
CA PRO A 6 10.51 -15.39 -7.26
C PRO A 6 9.29 -15.63 -6.36
N GLU A 7 9.51 -15.78 -5.06
CA GLU A 7 8.44 -15.99 -4.07
C GLU A 7 7.60 -14.73 -3.81
N SER A 8 8.24 -13.57 -3.80
CA SER A 8 7.54 -12.27 -3.66
C SER A 8 6.73 -11.96 -4.91
N ALA A 9 7.28 -12.23 -6.10
CA ALA A 9 6.56 -12.07 -7.36
C ALA A 9 5.29 -12.95 -7.42
N ALA A 10 5.36 -14.19 -6.97
CA ALA A 10 4.21 -15.09 -6.93
C ALA A 10 3.10 -14.56 -6.02
N ALA A 11 3.46 -14.00 -4.86
CA ALA A 11 2.50 -13.41 -3.93
C ALA A 11 1.82 -12.18 -4.55
N ALA A 12 2.57 -11.26 -5.15
CA ALA A 12 2.02 -10.07 -5.82
C ALA A 12 1.09 -10.44 -6.98
N HIS A 13 1.42 -11.48 -7.75
CA HIS A 13 0.55 -11.98 -8.83
C HIS A 13 -0.75 -12.56 -8.30
N MET A 14 -0.72 -13.29 -7.18
CA MET A 14 -1.91 -13.83 -6.56
C MET A 14 -2.84 -12.70 -6.06
N PHE A 15 -2.31 -11.69 -5.39
CA PHE A 15 -3.10 -10.52 -5.01
C PHE A 15 -3.69 -9.81 -6.24
N GLY A 16 -2.87 -9.59 -7.29
CA GLY A 16 -3.32 -9.00 -8.54
C GLY A 16 -4.45 -9.79 -9.20
N PHE A 17 -4.35 -11.14 -9.24
CA PHE A 17 -5.40 -12.01 -9.75
C PHE A 17 -6.68 -11.89 -8.94
N LEU A 18 -6.61 -11.96 -7.62
CA LEU A 18 -7.77 -11.83 -6.74
C LEU A 18 -8.47 -10.47 -6.93
N TRP A 19 -7.72 -9.38 -7.01
CA TRP A 19 -8.27 -8.06 -7.30
C TRP A 19 -8.91 -7.98 -8.69
N ALA A 20 -8.29 -8.55 -9.70
CA ALA A 20 -8.85 -8.61 -11.05
C ALA A 20 -10.20 -9.36 -11.08
N VAL A 21 -10.28 -10.51 -10.39
CA VAL A 21 -11.53 -11.27 -10.26
C VAL A 21 -12.58 -10.47 -9.49
N ALA A 22 -12.21 -9.84 -8.37
CA ALA A 22 -13.14 -9.05 -7.56
C ALA A 22 -13.71 -7.86 -8.36
N LEU A 23 -12.86 -7.02 -8.95
CA LEU A 23 -13.28 -5.84 -9.70
C LEU A 23 -14.08 -6.20 -10.97
N THR A 24 -13.66 -7.23 -11.70
CA THR A 24 -14.37 -7.73 -12.87
C THR A 24 -15.71 -8.32 -12.46
N GLY A 25 -15.76 -9.15 -11.42
CA GLY A 25 -16.99 -9.76 -10.91
C GLY A 25 -18.01 -8.70 -10.49
N VAL A 26 -17.60 -7.68 -9.74
CA VAL A 26 -18.46 -6.54 -9.36
C VAL A 26 -18.94 -5.79 -10.62
N SER A 27 -18.03 -5.43 -11.52
CA SER A 27 -18.37 -4.69 -12.75
C SER A 27 -19.35 -5.45 -13.64
N LEU A 28 -19.23 -6.79 -13.69
CA LEU A 28 -20.11 -7.63 -14.46
C LEU A 28 -21.46 -7.92 -13.77
N ALA A 29 -21.53 -7.88 -12.47
CA ALA A 29 -22.77 -8.09 -11.70
C ALA A 29 -23.70 -6.87 -11.70
N LEU A 30 -23.13 -5.67 -11.76
CA LEU A 30 -23.86 -4.41 -11.75
C LEU A 30 -24.64 -4.15 -13.06
N PRO A 31 -25.65 -3.27 -13.05
CA PRO A 31 -26.26 -2.77 -14.28
C PRO A 31 -25.21 -2.24 -15.24
N ARG A 32 -25.42 -2.45 -16.54
CA ARG A 32 -24.41 -2.24 -17.58
C ARG A 32 -23.66 -0.90 -17.50
N TRP A 33 -24.41 0.20 -17.34
CA TRP A 33 -23.78 1.52 -17.31
C TRP A 33 -22.96 1.74 -16.04
N ILE A 34 -23.47 1.29 -14.88
CA ILE A 34 -22.75 1.34 -13.60
C ILE A 34 -21.52 0.45 -13.65
N GLY A 35 -21.65 -0.77 -14.18
CA GLY A 35 -20.52 -1.69 -14.34
C GLY A 35 -19.41 -1.12 -15.22
N LYS A 36 -19.76 -0.39 -16.30
CA LYS A 36 -18.78 0.31 -17.14
C LYS A 36 -18.07 1.43 -16.39
N VAL A 37 -18.82 2.22 -15.61
CA VAL A 37 -18.25 3.30 -14.80
C VAL A 37 -17.31 2.72 -13.75
N VAL A 38 -17.73 1.69 -13.01
CA VAL A 38 -16.89 1.02 -12.01
C VAL A 38 -15.62 0.45 -12.63
N TYR A 39 -15.75 -0.26 -13.77
CA TYR A 39 -14.59 -0.77 -14.49
C TYR A 39 -13.66 0.36 -14.92
N GLY A 40 -14.19 1.38 -15.59
CA GLY A 40 -13.40 2.50 -16.10
C GLY A 40 -12.68 3.25 -14.99
N LEU A 41 -13.39 3.62 -13.92
CA LEU A 41 -12.80 4.31 -12.78
C LEU A 41 -11.70 3.47 -12.12
N SER A 42 -11.96 2.19 -11.87
CA SER A 42 -10.96 1.31 -11.26
C SER A 42 -9.74 1.14 -12.16
N PHE A 43 -9.97 0.85 -13.45
CA PHE A 43 -8.88 0.62 -14.39
C PHE A 43 -7.99 1.86 -14.55
N TYR A 44 -8.59 3.02 -14.85
CA TYR A 44 -7.83 4.24 -15.08
C TYR A 44 -7.18 4.78 -13.83
N PHE A 45 -7.83 4.64 -12.66
CA PHE A 45 -7.21 5.00 -11.40
C PHE A 45 -5.90 4.23 -11.19
N PHE A 46 -5.94 2.89 -11.31
CA PHE A 46 -4.73 2.08 -11.09
C PHE A 46 -3.72 2.22 -12.20
N ALA A 47 -4.13 2.42 -13.46
CA ALA A 47 -3.21 2.66 -14.57
C ALA A 47 -2.45 3.99 -14.41
N ILE A 48 -3.15 5.07 -14.07
CA ILE A 48 -2.54 6.37 -13.80
C ILE A 48 -1.65 6.27 -12.56
N PHE A 49 -2.14 5.64 -11.51
CA PHE A 49 -1.37 5.47 -10.28
C PHE A 49 -0.09 4.65 -10.50
N ALA A 50 -0.14 3.61 -11.33
CA ALA A 50 1.05 2.85 -11.72
C ALA A 50 2.06 3.72 -12.48
N ALA A 51 1.59 4.60 -13.37
CA ALA A 51 2.45 5.55 -14.07
C ALA A 51 3.10 6.54 -13.11
N VAL A 52 2.34 7.10 -12.17
CA VAL A 52 2.86 8.01 -11.12
C VAL A 52 3.89 7.29 -10.24
N GLN A 53 3.61 6.07 -9.81
CA GLN A 53 4.54 5.25 -9.03
C GLN A 53 5.86 4.99 -9.77
N SER A 54 5.78 4.71 -11.08
CA SER A 54 6.98 4.52 -11.90
C SER A 54 7.84 5.79 -11.96
N GLY A 55 7.20 6.95 -12.08
CA GLY A 55 7.88 8.24 -12.06
C GLY A 55 8.52 8.56 -10.70
N TYR A 56 7.77 8.33 -9.65
CA TYR A 56 8.26 8.55 -8.29
C TYR A 56 9.47 7.64 -7.99
N TYR A 57 9.37 6.36 -8.37
CA TYR A 57 10.47 5.42 -8.21
C TYR A 57 11.73 5.82 -9.00
N ALA A 58 11.56 6.33 -10.21
CA ALA A 58 12.68 6.76 -11.04
C ALA A 58 13.48 7.92 -10.42
N VAL A 59 12.81 8.79 -9.65
CA VAL A 59 13.42 9.96 -9.00
C VAL A 59 13.95 9.63 -7.60
N PHE A 60 13.13 8.93 -6.80
CA PHE A 60 13.40 8.76 -5.37
C PHE A 60 13.93 7.36 -5.00
N GLY A 61 14.00 6.41 -5.95
CA GLY A 61 14.45 5.04 -5.72
C GLY A 61 13.53 4.21 -4.80
N ARG A 62 12.37 4.74 -4.44
CA ARG A 62 11.38 4.09 -3.57
C ARG A 62 9.96 4.28 -4.09
N MET A 63 9.04 3.43 -3.67
CA MET A 63 7.61 3.60 -3.95
C MET A 63 6.99 4.66 -3.03
N MET A 64 5.96 5.32 -3.55
CA MET A 64 5.24 6.40 -2.87
C MET A 64 4.10 5.85 -2.00
N TRP A 65 3.92 6.40 -0.81
CA TRP A 65 2.69 6.27 -0.04
C TRP A 65 1.61 7.23 -0.56
N LEU A 66 0.33 6.89 -0.43
CA LEU A 66 -0.76 7.83 -0.77
C LEU A 66 -0.68 9.14 0.03
N GLY A 67 -0.14 9.07 1.24
CA GLY A 67 0.12 10.23 2.06
C GLY A 67 1.08 11.23 1.45
N ASP A 68 2.01 10.77 0.61
CA ASP A 68 3.01 11.61 -0.08
C ASP A 68 2.37 12.50 -1.15
N LEU A 69 1.15 12.18 -1.62
CA LEU A 69 0.40 13.01 -2.56
C LEU A 69 0.13 14.43 -2.02
N ARG A 70 0.12 14.63 -0.71
CA ARG A 70 0.01 15.97 -0.10
C ARG A 70 1.16 16.91 -0.50
N TYR A 71 2.31 16.33 -0.84
CA TYR A 71 3.52 17.03 -1.29
C TYR A 71 3.63 17.12 -2.82
N ALA A 72 2.61 16.63 -3.55
CA ALA A 72 2.64 16.63 -5.04
C ALA A 72 2.79 18.04 -5.63
N GLY A 73 2.34 19.08 -4.92
CA GLY A 73 2.53 20.48 -5.33
C GLY A 73 4.01 20.88 -5.40
N GLU A 74 4.83 20.37 -4.49
CA GLU A 74 6.29 20.59 -4.47
C GLU A 74 6.98 19.81 -5.59
N GLY A 75 6.47 18.61 -5.90
CA GLY A 75 6.95 17.76 -7.00
C GLY A 75 6.71 18.34 -8.39
N GLY A 76 5.78 19.31 -8.54
CA GLY A 76 5.48 19.95 -9.81
C GLY A 76 6.70 20.61 -10.47
N ALA A 77 7.62 21.15 -9.69
CA ALA A 77 8.86 21.74 -10.17
C ALA A 77 9.77 20.71 -10.90
N PHE A 78 9.71 19.45 -10.51
CA PHE A 78 10.53 18.37 -11.09
C PHE A 78 9.80 17.57 -12.18
N MET A 79 8.54 17.86 -12.44
CA MET A 79 7.70 17.08 -13.38
C MET A 79 8.32 16.99 -14.77
N HIS A 80 8.92 18.05 -15.24
CA HIS A 80 9.56 18.10 -16.56
C HIS A 80 10.76 17.13 -16.66
N ASP A 81 11.57 17.05 -15.62
CA ASP A 81 12.74 16.17 -15.56
C ASP A 81 12.31 14.71 -15.44
N VAL A 82 11.28 14.45 -14.63
CA VAL A 82 10.64 13.13 -14.53
C VAL A 82 10.14 12.64 -15.87
N LEU A 83 9.40 13.49 -16.60
CA LEU A 83 8.84 13.13 -17.91
C LEU A 83 9.91 12.88 -18.97
N ARG A 84 11.04 13.59 -18.90
CA ARG A 84 12.19 13.37 -19.79
C ARG A 84 12.96 12.09 -19.47
N GLY A 85 12.95 11.67 -18.21
CA GLY A 85 13.64 10.45 -17.75
C GLY A 85 12.98 9.15 -18.20
N PHE A 86 11.72 9.18 -18.66
CA PHE A 86 11.05 7.98 -19.13
C PHE A 86 11.50 7.53 -20.51
N SER A 87 11.78 6.23 -20.64
CA SER A 87 12.10 5.62 -21.92
C SER A 87 10.92 5.65 -22.90
N THR A 88 11.20 5.60 -24.19
CA THR A 88 10.16 5.48 -25.23
C THR A 88 9.28 4.24 -25.02
N GLU A 89 9.87 3.14 -24.57
CA GLU A 89 9.16 1.90 -24.27
C GLU A 89 8.13 2.09 -23.15
N TRP A 90 8.47 2.86 -22.12
CA TRP A 90 7.56 3.20 -21.05
C TRP A 90 6.34 3.97 -21.57
N TRP A 91 6.55 4.95 -22.46
CA TRP A 91 5.45 5.71 -23.09
C TRP A 91 4.56 4.81 -23.94
N ILE A 92 5.15 3.94 -24.76
CA ILE A 92 4.41 2.98 -25.58
C ILE A 92 3.57 2.05 -24.69
N ALA A 93 4.15 1.49 -23.63
CA ALA A 93 3.45 0.61 -22.70
C ALA A 93 2.28 1.34 -21.99
N THR A 94 2.48 2.57 -21.56
CA THR A 94 1.45 3.38 -20.90
C THR A 94 0.29 3.68 -21.86
N VAL A 95 0.58 4.11 -23.09
CA VAL A 95 -0.46 4.36 -24.11
C VAL A 95 -1.19 3.07 -24.47
N ALA A 96 -0.48 1.97 -24.68
CA ALA A 96 -1.08 0.67 -24.96
C ALA A 96 -2.01 0.22 -23.81
N LEU A 97 -1.62 0.41 -22.57
CA LEU A 97 -2.44 0.11 -21.40
C LEU A 97 -3.73 0.95 -21.39
N MET A 98 -3.64 2.25 -21.69
CA MET A 98 -4.81 3.13 -21.77
C MET A 98 -5.78 2.71 -22.88
N VAL A 99 -5.25 2.35 -24.06
CA VAL A 99 -6.05 1.83 -25.18
C VAL A 99 -6.73 0.52 -24.82
N LEU A 100 -6.02 -0.41 -24.15
CA LEU A 100 -6.60 -1.67 -23.67
C LEU A 100 -7.74 -1.44 -22.66
N GLY A 101 -7.61 -0.45 -21.78
CA GLY A 101 -8.68 -0.04 -20.87
C GLY A 101 -9.93 0.44 -21.61
N CYS A 102 -9.76 1.29 -22.63
CA CYS A 102 -10.86 1.69 -23.52
C CYS A 102 -11.52 0.48 -24.19
N ALA A 103 -10.73 -0.40 -24.80
CA ALA A 103 -11.22 -1.60 -25.45
C ALA A 103 -12.04 -2.47 -24.46
N GLY A 104 -11.55 -2.63 -23.22
CA GLY A 104 -12.27 -3.34 -22.17
C GLY A 104 -13.67 -2.77 -21.88
N CYS A 105 -13.85 -1.45 -21.93
CA CYS A 105 -15.16 -0.82 -21.79
C CYS A 105 -16.15 -1.22 -22.89
N PHE A 106 -15.66 -1.48 -24.11
CA PHE A 106 -16.48 -1.94 -25.23
C PHE A 106 -16.80 -3.44 -25.15
N LEU A 107 -15.89 -4.24 -24.56
CA LEU A 107 -16.07 -5.68 -24.39
C LEU A 107 -17.15 -6.01 -23.35
N VAL A 108 -17.48 -5.06 -22.46
CA VAL A 108 -18.61 -5.27 -21.51
C VAL A 108 -19.90 -5.51 -22.31
N PRO A 109 -20.54 -6.69 -22.18
CA PRO A 109 -21.68 -7.11 -23.03
C PRO A 109 -22.83 -6.11 -23.05
N ARG A 110 -23.42 -5.91 -24.23
CA ARG A 110 -24.49 -4.92 -24.47
C ARG A 110 -25.86 -5.32 -24.00
N GLY A 111 -26.13 -6.64 -23.87
CA GLY A 111 -27.44 -7.20 -23.48
C GLY A 111 -27.68 -7.23 -21.97
N ALA A 112 -28.98 -7.44 -21.62
CA ALA A 112 -29.33 -7.76 -20.24
C ALA A 112 -28.74 -9.13 -19.89
N ARG A 113 -28.01 -9.21 -18.81
CA ARG A 113 -27.41 -10.47 -18.36
C ARG A 113 -28.44 -11.29 -17.60
N PRO A 114 -28.50 -12.61 -17.82
CA PRO A 114 -29.34 -13.48 -17.04
C PRO A 114 -28.97 -13.40 -15.55
N GLY A 115 -29.97 -13.50 -14.68
CA GLY A 115 -29.79 -13.41 -13.23
C GLY A 115 -28.73 -14.39 -12.69
N ARG A 116 -28.70 -15.62 -13.28
CA ARG A 116 -27.70 -16.64 -12.93
C ARG A 116 -26.25 -16.18 -13.19
N LEU A 117 -26.01 -15.50 -14.30
CA LEU A 117 -24.68 -14.98 -14.60
C LEU A 117 -24.25 -13.85 -13.64
N ARG A 118 -25.20 -12.94 -13.29
CA ARG A 118 -24.93 -11.92 -12.28
C ARG A 118 -24.61 -12.52 -10.92
N ALA A 119 -25.40 -13.53 -10.51
CA ALA A 119 -25.15 -14.25 -9.26
C ALA A 119 -23.76 -14.93 -9.28
N ALA A 120 -23.40 -15.60 -10.38
CA ALA A 120 -22.08 -16.22 -10.51
C ALA A 120 -20.93 -15.18 -10.42
N CYS A 121 -21.09 -14.01 -11.07
CA CYS A 121 -20.10 -12.94 -10.98
C CYS A 121 -19.98 -12.37 -9.56
N LEU A 122 -21.08 -12.20 -8.83
CA LEU A 122 -21.08 -11.79 -7.42
C LEU A 122 -20.41 -12.85 -6.55
N MET A 123 -20.72 -14.13 -6.74
CA MET A 123 -20.07 -15.20 -5.99
C MET A 123 -18.57 -15.25 -6.25
N ALA A 124 -18.13 -15.07 -7.50
CA ALA A 124 -16.71 -14.97 -7.83
C ALA A 124 -16.04 -13.77 -7.14
N ALA A 125 -16.69 -12.60 -7.15
CA ALA A 125 -16.19 -11.41 -6.46
C ALA A 125 -16.10 -11.61 -4.93
N LEU A 126 -17.11 -12.24 -4.33
CA LEU A 126 -17.09 -12.58 -2.90
C LEU A 126 -16.00 -13.62 -2.57
N ALA A 127 -15.85 -14.65 -3.39
CA ALA A 127 -14.77 -15.63 -3.22
C ALA A 127 -13.38 -14.95 -3.31
N ALA A 128 -13.20 -14.04 -4.26
CA ALA A 128 -11.97 -13.27 -4.38
C ALA A 128 -11.74 -12.35 -3.15
N ALA A 129 -12.78 -11.70 -2.64
CA ALA A 129 -12.70 -10.89 -1.43
C ALA A 129 -12.31 -11.72 -0.20
N VAL A 130 -12.90 -12.92 -0.05
CA VAL A 130 -12.49 -13.89 0.98
C VAL A 130 -11.03 -14.31 0.78
N GLY A 131 -10.63 -14.56 -0.48
CA GLY A 131 -9.26 -14.87 -0.84
C GLY A 131 -8.28 -13.76 -0.47
N LEU A 132 -8.62 -12.49 -0.72
CA LEU A 132 -7.80 -11.33 -0.33
C LEU A 132 -7.59 -11.24 1.19
N PHE A 133 -8.56 -11.71 1.98
CA PHE A 133 -8.42 -11.78 3.43
C PHE A 133 -7.68 -13.03 3.92
N ALA A 134 -7.95 -14.20 3.32
CA ALA A 134 -7.40 -15.48 3.76
C ALA A 134 -5.95 -15.72 3.27
N TYR A 135 -5.62 -15.23 2.07
CA TYR A 135 -4.31 -15.47 1.46
C TYR A 135 -3.14 -14.92 2.27
N PRO A 136 -3.18 -13.68 2.84
CA PRO A 136 -2.13 -13.20 3.72
C PRO A 136 -1.89 -14.13 4.92
N GLN A 137 -2.96 -14.65 5.52
CA GLN A 137 -2.86 -15.55 6.67
C GLN A 137 -2.18 -16.88 6.30
N ALA A 138 -2.50 -17.41 5.12
CA ALA A 138 -1.86 -18.63 4.62
C ALA A 138 -0.38 -18.40 4.30
N MET A 139 -0.05 -17.27 3.68
CA MET A 139 1.31 -16.85 3.36
C MET A 139 2.16 -16.70 4.62
N PHE A 140 1.64 -16.03 5.67
CA PHE A 140 2.37 -15.83 6.92
C PHE A 140 2.63 -17.15 7.66
N ARG A 141 1.65 -18.08 7.65
CA ARG A 141 1.85 -19.42 8.21
C ARG A 141 2.93 -20.20 7.46
N ALA A 142 2.98 -20.08 6.14
CA ALA A 142 4.00 -20.74 5.33
C ALA A 142 5.40 -20.17 5.66
N ASP A 143 5.54 -18.85 5.79
CA ASP A 143 6.79 -18.21 6.15
C ASP A 143 7.23 -18.60 7.57
N ALA A 144 6.34 -18.61 8.54
CA ALA A 144 6.63 -19.01 9.91
C ALA A 144 7.11 -20.45 10.01
N ASN A 145 6.51 -21.37 9.23
CA ASN A 145 6.89 -22.78 9.20
C ASN A 145 8.20 -23.05 8.45
N GLY A 146 8.51 -22.23 7.42
CA GLY A 146 9.69 -22.43 6.57
C GLY A 146 10.97 -21.84 7.14
N TRP A 147 10.90 -20.70 7.80
CA TRP A 147 12.09 -19.93 8.18
C TRP A 147 12.35 -19.84 9.69
N GLY A 148 11.40 -20.21 10.54
CA GLY A 148 11.49 -20.07 11.99
C GLY A 148 12.04 -18.70 12.37
N TYR A 149 11.20 -17.74 12.75
CA TYR A 149 11.65 -16.39 13.12
C TYR A 149 12.59 -16.42 14.33
N GLN A 150 13.89 -16.50 14.05
CA GLN A 150 14.94 -16.54 15.08
C GLN A 150 15.18 -15.18 15.75
N SER A 151 14.64 -14.08 15.18
CA SER A 151 14.74 -12.73 15.74
C SER A 151 13.60 -11.84 15.27
N GLU A 152 13.25 -10.82 16.06
CA GLU A 152 12.28 -9.77 15.68
C GLU A 152 12.70 -9.04 14.39
N TYR A 153 13.99 -8.84 14.18
CA TYR A 153 14.52 -8.23 12.96
C TYR A 153 14.17 -9.06 11.71
N ARG A 154 14.36 -10.38 11.75
CA ARG A 154 14.00 -11.25 10.62
C ARG A 154 12.50 -11.26 10.37
N ARG A 155 11.69 -11.23 11.44
CA ARG A 155 10.24 -11.12 11.31
C ARG A 155 9.84 -9.80 10.67
N ALA A 156 10.45 -8.68 11.09
CA ALA A 156 10.19 -7.37 10.50
C ALA A 156 10.55 -7.32 9.00
N MET A 157 11.62 -8.00 8.58
CA MET A 157 12.06 -8.08 7.19
C MET A 157 11.31 -9.14 6.36
N SER A 158 10.45 -9.94 6.97
CA SER A 158 9.65 -10.95 6.28
C SER A 158 8.46 -10.34 5.52
N ARG A 159 7.79 -11.17 4.69
CA ARG A 159 6.54 -10.76 4.02
C ARG A 159 5.45 -10.38 5.03
N GLU A 160 5.38 -11.11 6.17
CA GLU A 160 4.47 -10.77 7.27
C GLU A 160 4.80 -9.38 7.85
N GLY A 161 6.07 -9.10 8.14
CA GLY A 161 6.51 -7.82 8.66
C GLY A 161 6.19 -6.68 7.70
N ALA A 162 6.53 -6.80 6.42
CA ALA A 162 6.20 -5.82 5.40
C ALA A 162 4.68 -5.54 5.33
N TYR A 163 3.86 -6.61 5.41
CA TYR A 163 2.41 -6.49 5.34
C TYR A 163 1.78 -5.89 6.60
N THR A 164 2.29 -6.20 7.78
CA THR A 164 1.66 -5.80 9.06
C THR A 164 2.14 -4.45 9.57
N THR A 165 3.41 -4.11 9.36
CA THR A 165 4.02 -2.90 9.92
C THR A 165 4.02 -1.72 8.96
N LEU A 166 3.91 -1.96 7.64
CA LEU A 166 3.97 -0.94 6.59
C LEU A 166 5.22 -0.02 6.71
N TYR A 167 6.34 -0.58 7.12
CA TYR A 167 7.56 0.20 7.34
C TYR A 167 8.22 0.67 6.04
N ASP A 168 8.03 -0.09 4.95
CA ASP A 168 8.63 0.18 3.64
C ASP A 168 7.61 -0.04 2.51
N ALA A 169 7.30 1.04 1.80
CA ALA A 169 6.37 1.01 0.68
C ALA A 169 6.86 0.07 -0.43
N HIS A 170 8.17 0.14 -0.76
CA HIS A 170 8.74 -0.67 -1.82
C HIS A 170 8.58 -2.17 -1.53
N LYS A 171 8.92 -2.59 -0.31
CA LYS A 171 8.77 -3.98 0.11
C LYS A 171 7.31 -4.44 0.11
N LEU A 172 6.39 -3.58 0.52
CA LEU A 172 4.96 -3.89 0.48
C LEU A 172 4.46 -4.06 -0.97
N TYR A 173 4.93 -3.22 -1.91
CA TYR A 173 4.62 -3.37 -3.34
C TYR A 173 5.18 -4.66 -3.93
N GLU A 174 6.38 -5.08 -3.54
CA GLU A 174 6.96 -6.36 -3.94
C GLU A 174 6.10 -7.54 -3.51
N VAL A 175 5.60 -7.52 -2.27
CA VAL A 175 4.80 -8.61 -1.69
C VAL A 175 3.37 -8.62 -2.18
N CYS A 176 2.72 -7.46 -2.27
CA CYS A 176 1.28 -7.34 -2.45
C CYS A 176 0.86 -6.85 -3.83
N GLY A 177 1.76 -6.28 -4.60
CA GLY A 177 1.43 -5.59 -5.85
C GLY A 177 0.65 -4.30 -5.62
N ILE A 178 0.36 -3.60 -6.72
CA ILE A 178 -0.22 -2.24 -6.68
C ILE A 178 -1.61 -2.17 -6.02
N TYR A 179 -2.50 -3.11 -6.32
CA TYR A 179 -3.90 -3.05 -5.85
C TYR A 179 -3.97 -3.19 -4.33
N GLN A 180 -3.39 -4.26 -3.80
CA GLN A 180 -3.45 -4.55 -2.37
C GLN A 180 -2.70 -3.51 -1.55
N THR A 181 -1.52 -3.09 -2.00
CA THR A 181 -0.74 -2.04 -1.32
C THR A 181 -1.50 -0.73 -1.26
N THR A 182 -2.09 -0.28 -2.37
CA THR A 182 -2.85 0.97 -2.41
C THR A 182 -4.06 0.94 -1.48
N VAL A 183 -4.81 -0.16 -1.47
CA VAL A 183 -5.99 -0.30 -0.60
C VAL A 183 -5.58 -0.39 0.87
N LYS A 184 -4.51 -1.10 1.16
CA LYS A 184 -3.99 -1.24 2.52
C LYS A 184 -3.44 0.10 3.05
N ASP A 185 -2.69 0.82 2.26
CA ASP A 185 -2.20 2.16 2.58
C ASP A 185 -3.35 3.15 2.81
N LEU A 186 -4.35 3.15 1.92
CA LEU A 186 -5.54 3.97 2.10
C LEU A 186 -6.26 3.65 3.41
N TRP A 187 -6.37 2.38 3.76
CA TRP A 187 -7.00 1.97 5.01
C TRP A 187 -6.17 2.39 6.22
N GLU A 188 -4.92 1.94 6.32
CA GLU A 188 -4.09 2.07 7.53
C GLU A 188 -3.68 3.52 7.81
N HIS A 189 -3.33 4.30 6.78
CA HIS A 189 -2.83 5.66 6.96
C HIS A 189 -3.92 6.74 6.85
N ASN A 190 -5.02 6.48 6.12
CA ASN A 190 -5.99 7.52 5.82
C ASN A 190 -7.37 7.30 6.45
N LEU A 191 -7.86 6.06 6.52
CA LEU A 191 -9.20 5.76 7.02
C LEU A 191 -9.20 5.27 8.46
N TYR A 192 -8.37 4.28 8.78
CA TYR A 192 -8.31 3.66 10.11
C TYR A 192 -8.04 4.67 11.24
N PRO A 193 -7.12 5.66 11.12
CA PRO A 193 -6.88 6.66 12.16
C PRO A 193 -8.09 7.54 12.50
N LYS A 194 -9.07 7.60 11.59
CA LYS A 194 -10.32 8.37 11.80
C LYS A 194 -11.41 7.55 12.48
N THR A 195 -11.20 6.26 12.69
CA THR A 195 -12.20 5.37 13.28
C THR A 195 -12.25 5.49 14.81
N PRO A 196 -13.43 5.27 15.43
CA PRO A 196 -13.54 5.20 16.88
C PRO A 196 -12.71 4.08 17.50
N MET A 197 -12.46 2.99 16.76
CA MET A 197 -11.65 1.86 17.18
C MET A 197 -10.20 2.27 17.38
N TYR A 198 -9.62 2.99 16.40
CA TYR A 198 -8.26 3.53 16.51
C TYR A 198 -8.13 4.47 17.72
N ARG A 199 -9.09 5.39 17.92
CA ARG A 199 -9.08 6.30 19.07
C ARG A 199 -9.03 5.56 20.39
N ARG A 200 -9.85 4.51 20.54
CA ARG A 200 -9.84 3.68 21.77
C ARG A 200 -8.48 3.01 21.99
N GLN A 201 -7.90 2.48 20.93
CA GLN A 201 -6.59 1.81 21.00
C GLN A 201 -5.48 2.80 21.37
N VAL A 202 -5.49 4.02 20.78
CA VAL A 202 -4.53 5.07 21.13
C VAL A 202 -4.68 5.52 22.56
N MET A 203 -5.92 5.72 23.05
CA MET A 203 -6.17 6.10 24.45
C MET A 203 -5.71 5.03 25.43
N HIS A 204 -5.92 3.74 25.11
CA HIS A 204 -5.45 2.64 25.95
C HIS A 204 -3.91 2.63 26.02
N ARG A 205 -3.24 2.72 24.87
CA ARG A 205 -1.76 2.79 24.82
C ARG A 205 -1.20 4.04 25.50
N ALA A 206 -1.89 5.18 25.40
CA ALA A 206 -1.48 6.40 26.09
C ALA A 206 -1.54 6.24 27.60
N ALA A 207 -2.58 5.56 28.12
CA ALA A 207 -2.70 5.25 29.54
C ALA A 207 -1.59 4.30 30.02
N GLU A 208 -1.29 3.25 29.25
CA GLU A 208 -0.16 2.33 29.54
C GLU A 208 1.19 3.05 29.57
N LEU A 209 1.41 3.97 28.62
CA LEU A 209 2.64 4.78 28.58
C LEU A 209 2.72 5.73 29.76
N GLU A 210 1.62 6.38 30.13
CA GLU A 210 1.57 7.26 31.29
C GLU A 210 1.90 6.50 32.58
N GLU A 211 1.29 5.32 32.80
CA GLU A 211 1.60 4.43 33.93
C GLU A 211 3.09 4.02 33.92
N TRP A 212 3.63 3.70 32.75
CA TRP A 212 5.05 3.34 32.62
C TRP A 212 5.97 4.52 32.96
N PHE A 213 5.65 5.75 32.52
CA PHE A 213 6.42 6.93 32.87
C PHE A 213 6.37 7.24 34.37
N GLN A 214 5.19 7.09 34.99
CA GLN A 214 5.01 7.29 36.42
C GLN A 214 5.71 6.22 37.26
N SER A 215 5.82 5.00 36.75
CA SER A 215 6.53 3.89 37.45
C SER A 215 8.06 4.00 37.39
N ARG A 216 8.60 4.93 36.58
CA ARG A 216 10.04 5.12 36.50
C ARG A 216 10.58 5.74 37.79
N PRO A 217 11.72 5.24 38.31
CA PRO A 217 12.39 5.90 39.42
C PRO A 217 12.75 7.35 39.01
N ALA A 218 12.60 8.26 39.93
CA ALA A 218 13.06 9.63 39.73
C ALA A 218 14.54 9.60 39.31
N HIS A 219 14.88 10.47 38.36
CA HIS A 219 16.27 10.58 37.91
C HIS A 219 17.12 11.02 39.12
N GLU A 220 18.08 10.20 39.49
CA GLU A 220 19.03 10.59 40.52
C GLU A 220 19.96 11.70 40.00
N ASP A 221 20.17 12.72 40.79
CA ASP A 221 21.08 13.79 40.47
C ASP A 221 22.50 13.24 40.33
N ASN A 222 23.20 13.70 39.33
CA ASN A 222 24.59 13.38 39.08
C ASN A 222 25.41 14.66 38.93
N GLU A 223 26.73 14.53 38.75
CA GLU A 223 27.64 15.66 38.62
C GLU A 223 27.29 16.65 37.48
N MET A 224 26.48 16.23 36.52
CA MET A 224 26.03 17.04 35.38
C MET A 224 24.68 17.72 35.63
N THR A 225 23.96 17.36 36.70
CA THR A 225 22.66 17.92 37.02
C THR A 225 22.80 19.42 37.34
N GLY A 226 22.02 20.22 36.64
CA GLY A 226 22.06 21.69 36.80
C GLY A 226 23.21 22.40 36.10
N LEU A 227 24.18 21.70 35.48
CA LEU A 227 25.36 22.32 34.85
C LEU A 227 24.98 23.36 33.80
N PHE A 228 23.86 23.19 33.14
CA PHE A 228 23.34 24.08 32.09
C PHE A 228 22.12 24.88 32.54
N GLU A 229 21.86 24.97 33.84
CA GLU A 229 20.74 25.76 34.35
C GLU A 229 20.92 27.25 33.93
N GLY A 230 19.85 27.83 33.38
CA GLY A 230 19.83 29.18 32.85
C GLY A 230 20.58 29.36 31.52
N LYS A 231 21.08 28.29 30.89
CA LYS A 231 21.68 28.32 29.55
C LYS A 231 20.65 27.95 28.47
N ASN A 232 20.85 28.55 27.28
CA ASN A 232 20.09 28.13 26.12
C ASN A 232 20.67 26.81 25.59
N VAL A 233 19.79 25.83 25.35
CA VAL A 233 20.16 24.54 24.73
C VAL A 233 19.73 24.59 23.27
N VAL A 234 20.68 24.35 22.37
CA VAL A 234 20.42 24.19 20.94
C VAL A 234 20.63 22.73 20.59
N LEU A 235 19.53 22.04 20.27
CA LEU A 235 19.58 20.67 19.77
C LEU A 235 19.63 20.71 18.23
N VAL A 236 20.71 20.23 17.65
CA VAL A 236 20.88 20.10 16.21
C VAL A 236 20.73 18.61 15.85
N LEU A 237 19.60 18.28 15.24
CA LEU A 237 19.38 16.96 14.64
C LEU A 237 19.95 17.02 13.22
N MET A 238 21.03 16.29 12.99
CA MET A 238 21.62 16.16 11.66
C MET A 238 21.21 14.82 11.07
N GLU A 239 20.46 14.87 9.99
CA GLU A 239 19.99 13.71 9.26
C GLU A 239 20.77 13.61 7.94
N SER A 240 21.25 12.41 7.60
CA SER A 240 21.91 12.10 6.32
C SER A 240 23.13 12.99 6.04
N MET A 241 24.11 12.98 6.94
CA MET A 241 25.43 13.57 6.69
C MET A 241 26.32 12.53 6.00
N ASP A 242 26.13 12.32 4.70
CA ASP A 242 27.04 11.56 3.82
C ASP A 242 27.99 12.52 3.09
#